data_17f0ea2626f891e64342338e4489748a
#
_entry.id   17f0ea2626f891e64342338e4489748a
#
_cell.length_a   1.000
_cell.length_b   1.000
_cell.length_c   1.000
_cell.angle_alpha   90.00
_cell.angle_beta   90.00
_cell.angle_gamma   90.00
#
_symmetry.space_group_name_H-M   'P 1'
#
loop_
_entity.id
_entity.type
_entity.pdbx_description
1 polymer ?
#
loop_
_entity_poly.entity_id
_entity_poly.type
_entity_poly.pdbx_seq_one_letter_code
_entity_poly.pdbx_strand_id
1 'polypeptide(L)'
;MRYFISFFNYFCMAFTILLSLIYIVQLVISFVRVRKNDKARQSNDYGRYVSSENLLPISLLIPAYNEQENIVSNIKSLLKMDYPQFEIVVVNDGSTDETHNRLVEAFGLYKIESAVKTSIPTKEVRGIYYNIDYPNLIYIDKENGGKSDALNAGINVSSYPLFACLDADSRIEPDALLKLSIEFLKNTDTVVAGGLVRIANGFKIRDGRVSGFTMPAKMVERFQIVEYYRSFLSGRVSWGATNSMLIVSGAFGVFKKQAVIEVGGYKTNTIGEDMEIVVRLHQYMRAHHRRYKIIFCEDAVCWTQGPMSAGDIRSQRRRWQIGLLDTLLSHKSLLLNPRYGTVGLMAIPYNWVFELFGAVVEALGYVIIPFSLIMGELNMFFFVIYFLLAVLLGVILSIGSLILEQYTRKSIMTAKQCLSLSLYAVLENFGYRQMITVFRLEGILKYRKLRKTWGKIKRKEIEQ
;
A
#
# COMPACT_ATOMS: atom_id res chain seq x y z
N MET A 1 16.64 -27.74 -29.15
CA MET A 1 15.35 -27.01 -29.02
C MET A 1 14.37 -27.81 -28.14
N ARG A 2 14.10 -29.07 -28.44
CA ARG A 2 13.18 -29.96 -27.68
C ARG A 2 13.50 -30.02 -26.17
N TYR A 3 14.75 -30.29 -25.78
CA TYR A 3 15.17 -30.34 -24.38
C TYR A 3 14.98 -29.02 -23.66
N PHE A 4 15.22 -27.89 -24.34
CA PHE A 4 15.01 -26.56 -23.78
C PHE A 4 13.52 -26.29 -23.49
N ILE A 5 12.65 -26.62 -24.45
CA ILE A 5 11.20 -26.46 -24.30
C ILE A 5 10.68 -27.31 -23.13
N SER A 6 11.08 -28.60 -23.08
CA SER A 6 10.69 -29.49 -21.97
C SER A 6 11.19 -28.97 -20.63
N PHE A 7 12.45 -28.58 -20.54
CA PHE A 7 13.01 -27.98 -19.31
C PHE A 7 12.25 -26.75 -18.87
N PHE A 8 11.93 -25.83 -19.80
CA PHE A 8 11.21 -24.61 -19.49
C PHE A 8 9.76 -24.90 -19.01
N ASN A 9 9.08 -25.84 -19.62
CA ASN A 9 7.73 -26.24 -19.22
C ASN A 9 7.72 -26.82 -17.80
N TYR A 10 8.65 -27.68 -17.44
CA TYR A 10 8.80 -28.21 -16.07
C TYR A 10 9.20 -27.13 -15.08
N PHE A 11 10.08 -26.21 -15.49
CA PHE A 11 10.47 -25.05 -14.66
C PHE A 11 9.27 -24.15 -14.35
N CYS A 12 8.47 -23.77 -15.37
CA CYS A 12 7.26 -22.97 -15.17
C CYS A 12 6.27 -23.65 -14.24
N MET A 13 6.10 -24.96 -14.38
CA MET A 13 5.22 -25.72 -13.49
C MET A 13 5.74 -25.71 -12.06
N ALA A 14 7.00 -26.05 -11.84
CA ALA A 14 7.60 -26.05 -10.50
C ALA A 14 7.52 -24.66 -9.85
N PHE A 15 7.79 -23.61 -10.63
CA PHE A 15 7.69 -22.21 -10.21
C PHE A 15 6.27 -21.86 -9.77
N THR A 16 5.25 -22.21 -10.56
CA THR A 16 3.85 -21.93 -10.25
C THR A 16 3.36 -22.71 -9.04
N ILE A 17 3.74 -23.99 -8.91
CA ILE A 17 3.39 -24.81 -7.74
C ILE A 17 4.01 -24.21 -6.48
N LEU A 18 5.29 -23.87 -6.51
CA LEU A 18 6.00 -23.29 -5.36
C LEU A 18 5.37 -21.95 -4.95
N LEU A 19 5.10 -21.07 -5.90
CA LEU A 19 4.42 -19.79 -5.65
C LEU A 19 3.03 -19.99 -5.04
N SER A 20 2.27 -20.95 -5.56
CA SER A 20 0.93 -21.28 -5.07
C SER A 20 0.96 -21.83 -3.65
N LEU A 21 1.93 -22.68 -3.31
CA LEU A 21 2.14 -23.19 -1.95
C LEU A 21 2.47 -22.04 -0.98
N ILE A 22 3.34 -21.11 -1.37
CA ILE A 22 3.65 -19.91 -0.57
C ILE A 22 2.36 -19.11 -0.32
N TYR A 23 1.55 -18.87 -1.34
CA TYR A 23 0.30 -18.14 -1.19
C TYR A 23 -0.72 -18.84 -0.29
N ILE A 24 -0.84 -20.18 -0.38
CA ILE A 24 -1.70 -20.96 0.53
C ILE A 24 -1.23 -20.80 1.98
N VAL A 25 0.09 -20.92 2.23
CA VAL A 25 0.67 -20.71 3.56
C VAL A 25 0.37 -19.29 4.05
N GLN A 26 0.53 -18.28 3.21
CA GLN A 26 0.18 -16.89 3.56
C GLN A 26 -1.30 -16.74 3.91
N LEU A 27 -2.20 -17.35 3.15
CA LEU A 27 -3.65 -17.33 3.40
C LEU A 27 -3.98 -17.98 4.76
N VAL A 28 -3.37 -19.13 5.07
CA VAL A 28 -3.56 -19.83 6.35
C VAL A 28 -3.05 -18.98 7.52
N ILE A 29 -1.83 -18.43 7.42
CA ILE A 29 -1.27 -17.54 8.45
C ILE A 29 -2.19 -16.34 8.67
N SER A 30 -2.68 -15.75 7.58
CA SER A 30 -3.58 -14.59 7.63
C SER A 30 -4.91 -14.93 8.29
N PHE A 31 -5.51 -16.06 7.95
CA PHE A 31 -6.74 -16.54 8.58
C PHE A 31 -6.60 -16.74 10.08
N VAL A 32 -5.52 -17.42 10.50
CA VAL A 32 -5.23 -17.64 11.94
C VAL A 32 -5.01 -16.31 12.66
N ARG A 33 -4.26 -15.39 12.03
CA ARG A 33 -3.96 -14.08 12.62
C ARG A 33 -5.20 -13.22 12.76
N VAL A 34 -5.99 -13.09 11.71
CA VAL A 34 -7.26 -12.33 11.70
C VAL A 34 -8.23 -12.88 12.76
N ARG A 35 -8.40 -14.20 12.82
CA ARG A 35 -9.27 -14.84 13.83
C ARG A 35 -8.80 -14.57 15.25
N LYS A 36 -7.48 -14.62 15.51
CA LYS A 36 -6.92 -14.29 16.83
C LYS A 36 -7.14 -12.82 17.18
N ASN A 37 -6.93 -11.93 16.23
CA ASN A 37 -7.12 -10.50 16.43
C ASN A 37 -8.60 -10.15 16.64
N ASP A 38 -9.53 -10.78 15.91
CA ASP A 38 -10.96 -10.57 16.08
C ASP A 38 -11.45 -10.93 17.49
N LYS A 39 -11.00 -12.06 18.02
CA LYS A 39 -11.28 -12.45 19.43
C LYS A 39 -10.73 -11.42 20.43
N ALA A 40 -9.52 -10.92 20.20
CA ALA A 40 -8.93 -9.90 21.05
C ALA A 40 -9.66 -8.54 20.96
N ARG A 41 -10.25 -8.21 19.81
CA ARG A 41 -11.04 -6.99 19.59
C ARG A 41 -12.38 -7.02 20.31
N GLN A 42 -13.07 -8.16 20.29
CA GLN A 42 -14.35 -8.32 21.00
C GLN A 42 -14.19 -8.10 22.51
N SER A 43 -12.98 -8.32 23.04
CA SER A 43 -12.63 -8.06 24.44
C SER A 43 -12.04 -6.65 24.69
N ASN A 44 -11.68 -5.91 23.63
CA ASN A 44 -11.10 -4.58 23.75
C ASN A 44 -12.19 -3.51 23.74
N ASP A 45 -12.32 -2.78 24.84
CA ASP A 45 -13.13 -1.59 24.90
C ASP A 45 -12.35 -0.39 24.34
N TYR A 46 -12.53 -0.13 23.02
CA TYR A 46 -11.89 1.02 22.36
C TYR A 46 -12.25 2.35 23.02
N GLY A 47 -13.43 2.47 23.65
CA GLY A 47 -13.86 3.65 24.39
C GLY A 47 -12.94 4.00 25.55
N ARG A 48 -12.39 2.99 26.24
CA ARG A 48 -11.39 3.21 27.30
C ARG A 48 -10.08 3.77 26.79
N TYR A 49 -9.70 3.46 25.55
CA TYR A 49 -8.47 4.02 24.99
C TYR A 49 -8.66 5.47 24.54
N VAL A 50 -9.82 5.85 24.03
CA VAL A 50 -10.11 7.24 23.63
C VAL A 50 -10.03 8.20 24.84
N SER A 51 -10.46 7.75 26.01
CA SER A 51 -10.37 8.54 27.27
C SER A 51 -8.99 8.38 27.95
N SER A 52 -8.06 7.62 27.39
CA SER A 52 -6.75 7.37 27.98
C SER A 52 -5.77 8.51 27.69
N GLU A 53 -5.22 9.12 28.72
CA GLU A 53 -4.10 10.08 28.62
C GLU A 53 -2.81 9.45 28.03
N ASN A 54 -2.78 8.12 27.87
CA ASN A 54 -1.63 7.39 27.37
C ASN A 54 -1.61 7.25 25.83
N LEU A 55 -2.63 7.70 25.10
CA LEU A 55 -2.60 7.69 23.64
C LEU A 55 -1.51 8.61 23.12
N LEU A 56 -0.67 8.06 22.24
CA LEU A 56 0.42 8.84 21.65
C LEU A 56 -0.14 9.81 20.60
N PRO A 57 0.20 11.09 20.67
CA PRO A 57 -0.26 12.07 19.68
C PRO A 57 0.33 11.80 18.30
N ILE A 58 -0.44 12.12 17.25
CA ILE A 58 -0.13 11.77 15.86
C ILE A 58 -0.20 12.99 14.94
N SER A 59 0.82 13.20 14.11
CA SER A 59 0.82 14.18 13.01
C SER A 59 0.40 13.50 11.71
N LEU A 60 -0.67 13.97 11.08
CA LEU A 60 -1.11 13.52 9.76
C LEU A 60 -0.40 14.33 8.68
N LEU A 61 0.47 13.70 7.91
CA LEU A 61 1.22 14.34 6.83
C LEU A 61 0.50 14.09 5.50
N ILE A 62 0.08 15.17 4.86
CA ILE A 62 -0.68 15.17 3.61
C ILE A 62 0.10 15.91 2.53
N PRO A 63 0.93 15.21 1.74
CA PRO A 63 1.55 15.82 0.58
C PRO A 63 0.50 16.09 -0.49
N ALA A 64 0.47 17.30 -1.02
CA ALA A 64 -0.46 17.75 -2.04
C ALA A 64 0.28 18.36 -3.22
N TYR A 65 -0.08 17.93 -4.44
CA TYR A 65 0.39 18.51 -5.69
C TYR A 65 -0.72 18.48 -6.74
N ASN A 66 -1.28 19.64 -7.05
CA ASN A 66 -2.41 19.80 -7.98
C ASN A 66 -3.64 18.99 -7.56
N GLU A 67 -4.10 19.22 -6.33
CA GLU A 67 -5.23 18.52 -5.69
C GLU A 67 -6.41 19.48 -5.40
N GLN A 68 -6.57 20.54 -6.19
CA GLN A 68 -7.59 21.56 -5.98
C GLN A 68 -9.02 21.02 -5.81
N GLU A 69 -9.35 19.87 -6.42
CA GLU A 69 -10.70 19.30 -6.39
C GLU A 69 -11.04 18.67 -5.04
N ASN A 70 -10.08 17.99 -4.40
CA ASN A 70 -10.35 17.12 -3.27
C ASN A 70 -9.81 17.62 -1.92
N ILE A 71 -8.78 18.49 -1.95
CA ILE A 71 -7.99 18.77 -0.74
C ILE A 71 -8.81 19.41 0.38
N VAL A 72 -9.65 20.38 0.10
CA VAL A 72 -10.46 21.09 1.11
C VAL A 72 -11.47 20.14 1.76
N SER A 73 -12.20 19.36 0.94
CA SER A 73 -13.17 18.40 1.43
C SER A 73 -12.52 17.30 2.27
N ASN A 74 -11.31 16.88 1.88
CA ASN A 74 -10.54 15.90 2.63
C ASN A 74 -10.12 16.42 3.99
N ILE A 75 -9.53 17.62 4.07
CA ILE A 75 -9.09 18.21 5.34
C ILE A 75 -10.30 18.43 6.27
N LYS A 76 -11.43 18.93 5.75
CA LYS A 76 -12.68 19.08 6.55
C LYS A 76 -13.17 17.75 7.13
N SER A 77 -13.00 16.64 6.40
CA SER A 77 -13.33 15.30 6.90
C SER A 77 -12.35 14.85 7.99
N LEU A 78 -11.06 15.11 7.79
CA LEU A 78 -10.01 14.72 8.75
C LEU A 78 -10.07 15.51 10.07
N LEU A 79 -10.49 16.78 10.03
CA LEU A 79 -10.70 17.59 11.24
C LEU A 79 -11.83 17.05 12.13
N LYS A 80 -12.70 16.17 11.60
CA LYS A 80 -13.79 15.52 12.36
C LYS A 80 -13.41 14.14 12.91
N MET A 81 -12.13 13.75 12.84
CA MET A 81 -11.69 12.44 13.31
C MET A 81 -11.88 12.26 14.81
N ASP A 82 -12.20 11.04 15.18
CA ASP A 82 -12.37 10.61 16.57
C ASP A 82 -11.01 10.18 17.15
N TYR A 83 -10.10 11.16 17.32
CA TYR A 83 -8.78 10.95 17.93
C TYR A 83 -8.45 12.14 18.85
N PRO A 84 -8.02 11.92 20.12
CA PRO A 84 -7.97 12.98 21.12
C PRO A 84 -6.87 14.01 20.85
N GLN A 85 -5.73 13.61 20.31
CA GLN A 85 -4.58 14.50 20.15
C GLN A 85 -3.88 14.27 18.80
N PHE A 86 -4.23 15.09 17.82
CA PHE A 86 -3.64 15.04 16.50
C PHE A 86 -3.42 16.43 15.91
N GLU A 87 -2.56 16.50 14.91
CA GLU A 87 -2.41 17.65 14.03
C GLU A 87 -2.42 17.18 12.57
N ILE A 88 -2.83 18.04 11.66
CA ILE A 88 -2.81 17.84 10.22
C ILE A 88 -1.75 18.78 9.64
N VAL A 89 -0.74 18.22 8.99
CA VAL A 89 0.31 18.96 8.31
C VAL A 89 0.13 18.75 6.80
N VAL A 90 -0.46 19.74 6.14
CA VAL A 90 -0.65 19.73 4.69
C VAL A 90 0.59 20.35 4.05
N VAL A 91 1.20 19.64 3.11
CA VAL A 91 2.40 20.11 2.43
C VAL A 91 2.11 20.29 0.95
N ASN A 92 1.97 21.53 0.51
CA ASN A 92 1.86 21.89 -0.89
C ASN A 92 3.23 21.83 -1.54
N ASP A 93 3.44 20.84 -2.40
CA ASP A 93 4.71 20.59 -3.08
C ASP A 93 4.80 21.39 -4.40
N GLY A 94 4.59 22.69 -4.32
CA GLY A 94 4.70 23.60 -5.44
C GLY A 94 3.61 23.36 -6.49
N SER A 95 2.34 23.25 -6.10
CA SER A 95 1.20 23.14 -7.01
C SER A 95 1.13 24.32 -7.98
N THR A 96 0.66 24.06 -9.19
CA THR A 96 0.50 25.04 -10.26
C THR A 96 -0.98 25.35 -10.58
N ASP A 97 -1.89 24.70 -9.87
CA ASP A 97 -3.33 24.93 -9.89
C ASP A 97 -3.80 25.77 -8.69
N GLU A 98 -5.09 25.83 -8.43
CA GLU A 98 -5.69 26.60 -7.34
C GLU A 98 -5.57 25.94 -5.96
N THR A 99 -4.79 24.87 -5.80
CA THR A 99 -4.65 24.15 -4.51
C THR A 99 -4.26 25.10 -3.37
N HIS A 100 -3.26 25.98 -3.59
CA HIS A 100 -2.81 26.95 -2.60
C HIS A 100 -3.93 27.93 -2.18
N ASN A 101 -4.53 28.59 -3.15
CA ASN A 101 -5.54 29.63 -2.91
C ASN A 101 -6.77 29.04 -2.22
N ARG A 102 -7.25 27.87 -2.68
CA ARG A 102 -8.39 27.18 -2.07
C ARG A 102 -8.15 26.80 -0.60
N LEU A 103 -6.93 26.37 -0.25
CA LEU A 103 -6.58 26.05 1.14
C LEU A 103 -6.54 27.32 2.02
N VAL A 104 -5.88 28.35 1.54
CA VAL A 104 -5.77 29.62 2.29
C VAL A 104 -7.16 30.24 2.52
N GLU A 105 -7.99 30.30 1.50
CA GLU A 105 -9.35 30.85 1.61
C GLU A 105 -10.27 29.99 2.48
N ALA A 106 -10.29 28.67 2.28
CA ALA A 106 -11.24 27.77 2.94
C ALA A 106 -11.02 27.69 4.45
N PHE A 107 -9.79 27.90 4.92
CA PHE A 107 -9.40 27.83 6.35
C PHE A 107 -8.90 29.16 6.91
N GLY A 108 -8.95 30.25 6.14
CA GLY A 108 -8.51 31.58 6.59
C GLY A 108 -7.06 31.60 7.06
N LEU A 109 -6.16 30.88 6.36
CA LEU A 109 -4.79 30.70 6.77
C LEU A 109 -3.94 31.94 6.54
N TYR A 110 -3.10 32.29 7.49
CA TYR A 110 -2.13 33.38 7.35
C TYR A 110 -0.70 32.89 7.59
N LYS A 111 0.23 33.51 6.88
CA LYS A 111 1.65 33.15 6.96
C LYS A 111 2.22 33.57 8.31
N ILE A 112 2.94 32.63 8.93
CA ILE A 112 3.63 32.88 10.20
C ILE A 112 5.15 32.79 10.03
N GLU A 113 5.88 33.55 10.84
CA GLU A 113 7.33 33.37 10.98
C GLU A 113 7.56 32.24 11.99
N SER A 114 8.06 31.11 11.51
CA SER A 114 8.36 29.95 12.34
C SER A 114 9.73 29.39 11.96
N ALA A 115 10.57 29.20 12.98
CA ALA A 115 11.85 28.51 12.82
C ALA A 115 11.59 26.99 12.70
N VAL A 116 11.86 26.41 11.54
CA VAL A 116 11.75 24.98 11.30
C VAL A 116 13.05 24.28 11.68
N LYS A 117 12.96 23.31 12.57
CA LYS A 117 14.09 22.42 12.84
C LYS A 117 14.30 21.48 11.66
N THR A 118 15.29 21.74 10.83
CA THR A 118 15.62 20.93 9.66
C THR A 118 16.40 19.69 10.07
N SER A 119 15.71 18.62 10.44
CA SER A 119 16.32 17.32 10.75
C SER A 119 16.62 16.50 9.49
N ILE A 120 15.84 16.71 8.43
CA ILE A 120 15.94 16.02 7.13
C ILE A 120 16.05 17.09 6.05
N PRO A 121 17.01 17.00 5.11
CA PRO A 121 17.12 17.95 4.00
C PRO A 121 15.86 17.93 3.12
N THR A 122 15.40 19.13 2.73
CA THR A 122 14.25 19.32 1.82
C THR A 122 14.52 20.49 0.88
N LYS A 123 13.72 20.60 -0.17
CA LYS A 123 13.62 21.82 -0.97
C LYS A 123 13.12 22.98 -0.12
N GLU A 124 13.32 24.20 -0.60
CA GLU A 124 12.98 25.43 0.10
C GLU A 124 11.50 25.47 0.50
N VAL A 125 11.25 25.78 1.77
CA VAL A 125 9.93 26.07 2.34
C VAL A 125 9.69 27.57 2.17
N ARG A 126 8.70 27.95 1.35
CA ARG A 126 8.32 29.34 1.03
C ARG A 126 7.53 30.00 2.13
N GLY A 127 6.79 29.19 2.90
CA GLY A 127 6.00 29.69 4.02
C GLY A 127 5.30 28.57 4.80
N ILE A 128 5.06 28.88 6.09
CA ILE A 128 4.21 28.10 6.97
C ILE A 128 3.01 28.96 7.30
N TYR A 129 1.83 28.36 7.24
CA TYR A 129 0.56 29.04 7.42
C TYR A 129 -0.23 28.36 8.54
N TYR A 130 -0.96 29.18 9.28
CA TYR A 130 -1.73 28.75 10.44
C TYR A 130 -2.99 29.59 10.59
N ASN A 131 -3.99 29.11 11.32
CA ASN A 131 -5.11 29.88 11.80
C ASN A 131 -5.53 29.36 13.18
N ILE A 132 -5.75 30.25 14.13
CA ILE A 132 -6.15 29.92 15.51
C ILE A 132 -7.51 29.23 15.59
N ASP A 133 -8.40 29.48 14.63
CA ASP A 133 -9.71 28.82 14.53
C ASP A 133 -9.58 27.35 14.13
N TYR A 134 -8.44 26.94 13.56
CA TYR A 134 -8.10 25.56 13.19
C TYR A 134 -6.76 25.14 13.82
N PRO A 135 -6.66 25.04 15.16
CA PRO A 135 -5.39 24.86 15.87
C PRO A 135 -4.66 23.57 15.52
N ASN A 136 -5.39 22.58 14.98
CA ASN A 136 -4.82 21.31 14.56
C ASN A 136 -4.40 21.29 13.09
N LEU A 137 -4.48 22.42 12.35
CA LEU A 137 -4.12 22.51 10.93
C LEU A 137 -2.88 23.38 10.73
N ILE A 138 -1.83 22.78 10.19
CA ILE A 138 -0.61 23.46 9.75
C ILE A 138 -0.51 23.27 8.23
N TYR A 139 -0.28 24.34 7.51
CA TYR A 139 -0.08 24.32 6.08
C TYR A 139 1.31 24.81 5.70
N ILE A 140 2.00 24.06 4.85
CA ILE A 140 3.35 24.34 4.36
C ILE A 140 3.28 24.53 2.85
N ASP A 141 3.75 25.69 2.35
CA ASP A 141 4.01 25.91 0.94
C ASP A 141 5.50 25.81 0.64
N LYS A 142 5.90 24.98 -0.34
CA LYS A 142 7.30 24.73 -0.67
C LYS A 142 7.55 24.61 -2.16
N GLU A 143 8.81 24.69 -2.56
CA GLU A 143 9.26 24.38 -3.90
C GLU A 143 9.03 22.87 -4.20
N ASN A 144 8.63 22.56 -5.45
CA ASN A 144 8.39 21.18 -5.84
C ASN A 144 9.66 20.31 -5.73
N GLY A 145 9.57 19.28 -4.91
CA GLY A 145 10.62 18.28 -4.68
C GLY A 145 10.12 16.83 -4.81
N GLY A 146 8.82 16.65 -5.07
CA GLY A 146 8.13 15.37 -5.13
C GLY A 146 7.62 14.89 -3.77
N LYS A 147 6.78 13.84 -3.78
CA LYS A 147 6.07 13.31 -2.59
C LYS A 147 7.01 13.03 -1.41
N SER A 148 8.16 12.40 -1.65
CA SER A 148 9.15 12.09 -0.61
C SER A 148 9.69 13.34 0.07
N ASP A 149 9.98 14.38 -0.70
CA ASP A 149 10.49 15.66 -0.20
C ASP A 149 9.41 16.41 0.59
N ALA A 150 8.16 16.38 0.11
CA ALA A 150 7.02 16.92 0.84
C ALA A 150 6.79 16.20 2.18
N LEU A 151 6.89 14.87 2.22
CA LEU A 151 6.80 14.10 3.46
C LEU A 151 7.94 14.47 4.42
N ASN A 152 9.17 14.64 3.95
CA ASN A 152 10.30 15.08 4.78
C ASN A 152 10.08 16.48 5.36
N ALA A 153 9.53 17.41 4.58
CA ALA A 153 9.16 18.73 5.09
C ALA A 153 8.07 18.63 6.16
N GLY A 154 7.07 17.79 5.95
CA GLY A 154 6.05 17.50 6.96
C GLY A 154 6.62 16.91 8.25
N ILE A 155 7.57 15.97 8.16
CA ILE A 155 8.28 15.40 9.32
C ILE A 155 9.04 16.47 10.10
N ASN A 156 9.72 17.38 9.40
CA ASN A 156 10.48 18.46 10.05
C ASN A 156 9.58 19.40 10.86
N VAL A 157 8.40 19.74 10.33
CA VAL A 157 7.45 20.68 10.97
C VAL A 157 6.57 20.00 12.01
N SER A 158 6.27 18.70 11.84
CA SER A 158 5.38 17.97 12.75
C SER A 158 5.87 18.01 14.20
N SER A 159 4.92 18.11 15.15
CA SER A 159 5.23 18.25 16.59
C SER A 159 5.28 16.90 17.32
N TYR A 160 4.56 15.89 16.83
CA TYR A 160 4.28 14.67 17.57
C TYR A 160 5.25 13.50 17.31
N PRO A 161 5.35 12.54 18.25
CA PRO A 161 6.30 11.42 18.17
C PRO A 161 5.92 10.38 17.12
N LEU A 162 4.64 10.32 16.75
CA LEU A 162 4.14 9.51 15.66
C LEU A 162 3.70 10.40 14.49
N PHE A 163 3.89 9.92 13.29
CA PHE A 163 3.24 10.54 12.13
C PHE A 163 2.57 9.49 11.24
N ALA A 164 1.48 9.89 10.60
CA ALA A 164 0.78 9.10 9.59
C ALA A 164 0.95 9.75 8.23
N CYS A 165 1.28 8.95 7.19
CA CYS A 165 1.21 9.40 5.81
C CYS A 165 -0.20 9.14 5.28
N LEU A 166 -0.76 10.13 4.57
CA LEU A 166 -2.07 10.02 3.93
C LEU A 166 -2.03 10.74 2.58
N ASP A 167 -2.49 10.06 1.53
CA ASP A 167 -2.63 10.71 0.21
C ASP A 167 -3.78 11.73 0.25
N ALA A 168 -3.63 12.85 -0.48
CA ALA A 168 -4.58 13.96 -0.47
C ALA A 168 -6.00 13.58 -0.97
N ASP A 169 -6.12 12.50 -1.73
CA ASP A 169 -7.38 11.95 -2.25
C ASP A 169 -7.91 10.75 -1.45
N SER A 170 -7.24 10.38 -0.37
CA SER A 170 -7.64 9.23 0.46
C SER A 170 -8.55 9.63 1.61
N ARG A 171 -9.45 8.73 2.00
CA ARG A 171 -10.37 8.88 3.14
C ARG A 171 -10.07 7.79 4.17
N ILE A 172 -9.87 8.16 5.42
CA ILE A 172 -9.71 7.18 6.51
C ILE A 172 -10.99 7.05 7.32
N GLU A 173 -11.21 5.87 7.90
CA GLU A 173 -12.30 5.69 8.84
C GLU A 173 -12.04 6.45 10.13
N PRO A 174 -13.08 6.98 10.79
CA PRO A 174 -12.91 7.86 11.96
C PRO A 174 -12.05 7.26 13.08
N ASP A 175 -12.13 5.94 13.29
CA ASP A 175 -11.40 5.20 14.31
C ASP A 175 -10.07 4.57 13.82
N ALA A 176 -9.70 4.83 12.56
CA ALA A 176 -8.54 4.18 11.96
C ALA A 176 -7.21 4.57 12.62
N LEU A 177 -7.02 5.84 13.00
CA LEU A 177 -5.84 6.28 13.73
C LEU A 177 -5.77 5.65 15.12
N LEU A 178 -6.90 5.56 15.82
CA LEU A 178 -6.97 4.93 17.14
C LEU A 178 -6.50 3.48 17.06
N LYS A 179 -6.99 2.72 16.07
CA LYS A 179 -6.61 1.33 15.86
C LYS A 179 -5.11 1.16 15.59
N LEU A 180 -4.51 2.05 14.80
CA LEU A 180 -3.07 2.04 14.56
C LEU A 180 -2.26 2.45 15.80
N SER A 181 -2.68 3.49 16.53
CA SER A 181 -1.94 3.99 17.70
C SER A 181 -1.90 2.98 18.85
N ILE A 182 -2.99 2.25 19.06
CA ILE A 182 -3.06 1.18 20.07
C ILE A 182 -1.96 0.12 19.86
N GLU A 183 -1.54 -0.12 18.64
CA GLU A 183 -0.47 -1.09 18.37
C GLU A 183 0.90 -0.61 18.88
N PHE A 184 1.14 0.69 18.98
CA PHE A 184 2.33 1.27 19.60
C PHE A 184 2.26 1.21 21.14
N LEU A 185 1.06 1.26 21.72
CA LEU A 185 0.85 1.05 23.16
C LEU A 185 1.01 -0.42 23.55
N LYS A 186 0.44 -1.35 22.77
CA LYS A 186 0.55 -2.79 23.01
C LYS A 186 2.00 -3.27 22.93
N ASN A 187 2.82 -2.62 22.14
CA ASN A 187 4.22 -2.99 21.97
C ASN A 187 5.09 -1.75 21.69
N THR A 188 5.90 -1.38 22.66
CA THR A 188 6.82 -0.24 22.59
C THR A 188 7.90 -0.39 21.51
N ASP A 189 8.17 -1.63 21.05
CA ASP A 189 9.10 -1.91 19.97
C ASP A 189 8.48 -1.63 18.57
N THR A 190 7.19 -1.29 18.48
CA THR A 190 6.55 -0.95 17.21
C THR A 190 7.14 0.33 16.66
N VAL A 191 7.68 0.26 15.44
CA VAL A 191 8.24 1.42 14.71
C VAL A 191 7.38 1.83 13.54
N VAL A 192 6.62 0.87 12.95
CA VAL A 192 5.67 1.13 11.86
C VAL A 192 4.43 0.27 12.04
N ALA A 193 3.26 0.87 11.84
CA ALA A 193 1.98 0.18 11.76
C ALA A 193 1.29 0.55 10.45
N GLY A 194 1.15 -0.42 9.53
CA GLY A 194 0.45 -0.24 8.26
C GLY A 194 -1.05 -0.54 8.39
N GLY A 195 -1.89 0.28 7.79
CA GLY A 195 -3.33 0.06 7.72
C GLY A 195 -3.78 -0.62 6.42
N LEU A 196 -5.03 -1.06 6.41
CA LEU A 196 -5.70 -1.68 5.27
C LEU A 196 -6.16 -0.62 4.28
N VAL A 197 -5.66 -0.68 3.06
CA VAL A 197 -6.14 0.18 1.96
C VAL A 197 -7.17 -0.56 1.13
N ARG A 198 -8.30 0.07 0.87
CA ARG A 198 -9.42 -0.43 0.08
C ARG A 198 -9.73 0.48 -1.10
N ILE A 199 -10.25 -0.13 -2.14
CA ILE A 199 -10.76 0.59 -3.31
C ILE A 199 -12.12 1.18 -2.98
N ALA A 200 -12.25 2.51 -3.11
CA ALA A 200 -13.49 3.24 -2.85
C ALA A 200 -14.53 3.09 -3.96
N ASN A 201 -14.10 2.68 -5.16
CA ASN A 201 -14.98 2.55 -6.33
C ASN A 201 -16.19 1.64 -6.01
N GLY A 202 -17.39 2.20 -6.14
CA GLY A 202 -18.65 1.54 -5.82
C GLY A 202 -19.08 1.61 -4.35
N PHE A 203 -18.24 2.08 -3.43
CA PHE A 203 -18.61 2.34 -2.04
C PHE A 203 -19.08 3.78 -1.87
N LYS A 204 -20.22 3.95 -1.16
CA LYS A 204 -20.68 5.26 -0.72
C LYS A 204 -20.05 5.57 0.63
N ILE A 205 -19.17 6.58 0.66
CA ILE A 205 -18.39 6.93 1.86
C ILE A 205 -18.72 8.36 2.27
N ARG A 206 -19.30 8.50 3.45
CA ARG A 206 -19.65 9.79 4.05
C ARG A 206 -18.91 9.96 5.38
N ASP A 207 -18.18 11.05 5.55
CA ASP A 207 -17.35 11.34 6.74
C ASP A 207 -16.47 10.14 7.16
N GLY A 208 -15.84 9.45 6.20
CA GLY A 208 -15.00 8.27 6.41
C GLY A 208 -15.77 6.97 6.71
N ARG A 209 -17.09 6.99 6.85
CA ARG A 209 -17.95 5.81 7.11
C ARG A 209 -18.60 5.32 5.83
N VAL A 210 -18.56 4.01 5.64
CA VAL A 210 -19.26 3.38 4.51
C VAL A 210 -20.73 3.22 4.83
N SER A 211 -21.58 3.77 3.95
CA SER A 211 -23.04 3.69 4.06
C SER A 211 -23.67 2.67 3.13
N GLY A 212 -22.95 2.22 2.10
CA GLY A 212 -23.45 1.23 1.14
C GLY A 212 -22.42 0.85 0.08
N PHE A 213 -22.75 -0.19 -0.69
CA PHE A 213 -21.95 -0.67 -1.80
C PHE A 213 -22.83 -0.92 -3.04
N THR A 214 -22.40 -0.37 -4.16
CA THR A 214 -22.97 -0.63 -5.49
C THR A 214 -21.87 -1.21 -6.36
N MET A 215 -22.14 -2.33 -7.04
CA MET A 215 -21.14 -2.96 -7.90
C MET A 215 -20.68 -1.99 -8.99
N PRO A 216 -19.37 -1.67 -9.10
CA PRO A 216 -18.87 -0.79 -10.14
C PRO A 216 -19.28 -1.26 -11.54
N ALA A 217 -19.55 -0.32 -12.45
CA ALA A 217 -19.97 -0.66 -13.82
C ALA A 217 -18.83 -1.30 -14.63
N LYS A 218 -17.59 -0.82 -14.43
CA LYS A 218 -16.43 -1.28 -15.20
C LYS A 218 -15.83 -2.56 -14.62
N MET A 219 -15.58 -3.56 -15.47
CA MET A 219 -14.93 -4.82 -15.08
C MET A 219 -13.57 -4.61 -14.43
N VAL A 220 -12.80 -3.64 -14.92
CA VAL A 220 -11.47 -3.27 -14.41
C VAL A 220 -11.51 -2.91 -12.92
N GLU A 221 -12.52 -2.17 -12.49
CA GLU A 221 -12.69 -1.78 -11.07
C GLU A 221 -13.03 -2.99 -10.20
N ARG A 222 -13.86 -3.91 -10.71
CA ARG A 222 -14.23 -5.15 -10.01
C ARG A 222 -13.02 -6.06 -9.80
N PHE A 223 -12.17 -6.21 -10.82
CA PHE A 223 -10.91 -6.97 -10.70
C PHE A 223 -9.98 -6.36 -9.65
N GLN A 224 -9.88 -5.04 -9.58
CA GLN A 224 -9.05 -4.38 -8.59
C GLN A 224 -9.55 -4.56 -7.16
N ILE A 225 -10.86 -4.58 -6.92
CA ILE A 225 -11.43 -4.88 -5.60
C ILE A 225 -10.94 -6.26 -5.13
N VAL A 226 -11.05 -7.29 -5.97
CA VAL A 226 -10.60 -8.66 -5.67
C VAL A 226 -9.09 -8.69 -5.43
N GLU A 227 -8.31 -8.03 -6.29
CA GLU A 227 -6.86 -7.98 -6.19
C GLU A 227 -6.38 -7.29 -4.91
N TYR A 228 -7.01 -6.17 -4.50
CA TYR A 228 -6.66 -5.48 -3.26
C TYR A 228 -6.98 -6.32 -2.03
N TYR A 229 -8.11 -7.01 -1.97
CA TYR A 229 -8.41 -7.93 -0.87
C TYR A 229 -7.34 -9.03 -0.75
N ARG A 230 -6.94 -9.64 -1.88
CA ARG A 230 -5.88 -10.65 -1.89
C ARG A 230 -4.53 -10.08 -1.43
N SER A 231 -4.14 -8.93 -1.95
CA SER A 231 -2.85 -8.31 -1.64
C SER A 231 -2.74 -7.90 -0.17
N PHE A 232 -3.78 -7.28 0.38
CA PHE A 232 -3.74 -6.75 1.75
C PHE A 232 -4.08 -7.81 2.79
N LEU A 233 -5.15 -8.57 2.62
CA LEU A 233 -5.64 -9.49 3.65
C LEU A 233 -4.88 -10.82 3.66
N SER A 234 -4.42 -11.32 2.51
CA SER A 234 -3.57 -12.52 2.48
C SER A 234 -2.09 -12.16 2.58
N GLY A 235 -1.58 -11.28 1.73
CA GLY A 235 -0.16 -10.96 1.66
C GLY A 235 0.35 -10.18 2.87
N ARG A 236 -0.16 -8.96 3.11
CA ARG A 236 0.42 -8.06 4.14
C ARG A 236 0.19 -8.54 5.57
N VAL A 237 -0.96 -9.15 5.86
CA VAL A 237 -1.22 -9.75 7.18
C VAL A 237 -0.19 -10.84 7.50
N SER A 238 0.10 -11.72 6.54
CA SER A 238 1.07 -12.82 6.75
C SER A 238 2.50 -12.31 6.94
N TRP A 239 2.96 -11.37 6.10
CA TRP A 239 4.28 -10.76 6.24
C TRP A 239 4.42 -9.92 7.52
N GLY A 240 3.36 -9.23 7.94
CA GLY A 240 3.30 -8.52 9.22
C GLY A 240 3.43 -9.46 10.41
N ALA A 241 2.81 -10.66 10.36
CA ALA A 241 2.90 -11.67 11.42
C ALA A 241 4.33 -12.17 11.65
N THR A 242 5.18 -12.17 10.63
CA THR A 242 6.58 -12.62 10.68
C THR A 242 7.60 -11.48 10.84
N ASN A 243 7.14 -10.25 11.04
CA ASN A 243 7.97 -9.02 11.09
C ASN A 243 8.91 -8.92 9.88
N SER A 244 8.38 -9.21 8.69
CA SER A 244 9.12 -9.20 7.42
C SER A 244 8.35 -8.53 6.27
N MET A 245 7.35 -7.71 6.62
CA MET A 245 6.61 -6.90 5.67
C MET A 245 7.52 -5.79 5.09
N LEU A 246 7.76 -5.80 3.78
CA LEU A 246 8.68 -4.87 3.12
C LEU A 246 8.01 -3.57 2.66
N ILE A 247 6.69 -3.49 2.70
CA ILE A 247 5.95 -2.32 2.23
C ILE A 247 4.78 -2.00 3.14
N VAL A 248 4.69 -0.75 3.55
CA VAL A 248 3.50 -0.11 4.11
C VAL A 248 3.00 0.90 3.09
N SER A 249 1.71 0.84 2.77
CA SER A 249 1.17 1.72 1.71
C SER A 249 1.43 3.19 2.01
N GLY A 250 1.95 3.91 1.03
CA GLY A 250 2.11 5.36 1.11
C GLY A 250 0.79 6.14 1.24
N ALA A 251 -0.35 5.44 1.08
CA ALA A 251 -1.67 6.01 1.30
C ALA A 251 -2.12 5.96 2.77
N PHE A 252 -1.62 5.01 3.59
CA PHE A 252 -1.97 4.92 5.00
C PHE A 252 -1.02 4.04 5.82
N GLY A 253 -0.26 4.66 6.69
CA GLY A 253 0.61 4.01 7.66
C GLY A 253 1.09 4.98 8.72
N VAL A 254 1.26 4.52 9.95
CA VAL A 254 1.80 5.30 11.09
C VAL A 254 3.23 4.87 11.37
N PHE A 255 4.10 5.83 11.54
CA PHE A 255 5.54 5.66 11.75
C PHE A 255 5.98 6.35 13.05
N LYS A 256 6.95 5.75 13.74
CA LYS A 256 7.67 6.40 14.82
C LYS A 256 8.62 7.44 14.23
N LYS A 257 8.35 8.72 14.47
CA LYS A 257 9.07 9.85 13.85
C LYS A 257 10.58 9.74 14.02
N GLN A 258 11.05 9.47 15.24
CA GLN A 258 12.47 9.35 15.54
C GLN A 258 13.16 8.26 14.71
N ALA A 259 12.51 7.10 14.52
CA ALA A 259 13.08 6.01 13.73
C ALA A 259 13.27 6.39 12.25
N VAL A 260 12.34 7.19 11.69
CA VAL A 260 12.45 7.68 10.32
C VAL A 260 13.53 8.76 10.19
N ILE A 261 13.67 9.66 11.18
CA ILE A 261 14.76 10.66 11.21
C ILE A 261 16.12 9.96 11.28
N GLU A 262 16.27 8.94 12.12
CA GLU A 262 17.54 8.19 12.28
C GLU A 262 18.02 7.52 10.99
N VAL A 263 17.10 7.16 10.09
CA VAL A 263 17.47 6.61 8.78
C VAL A 263 17.54 7.68 7.68
N GLY A 264 17.41 8.97 8.03
CA GLY A 264 17.57 10.10 7.11
C GLY A 264 16.30 10.46 6.30
N GLY A 265 15.09 10.10 6.79
CA GLY A 265 13.82 10.42 6.12
C GLY A 265 13.54 9.61 4.86
N TYR A 266 12.59 10.05 4.06
CA TYR A 266 12.27 9.45 2.76
C TYR A 266 13.30 9.82 1.70
N LYS A 267 13.72 8.85 0.87
CA LYS A 267 14.60 9.12 -0.28
C LYS A 267 13.83 9.79 -1.41
N THR A 268 14.37 10.88 -1.93
CA THR A 268 13.76 11.70 -3.00
C THR A 268 14.08 11.19 -4.41
N ASN A 269 15.02 10.27 -4.55
CA ASN A 269 15.49 9.76 -5.82
C ASN A 269 14.91 8.38 -6.22
N THR A 270 13.86 7.94 -5.54
CA THR A 270 13.11 6.70 -5.84
C THR A 270 11.64 7.00 -6.04
N ILE A 271 10.94 6.16 -6.82
CA ILE A 271 9.49 6.20 -7.00
C ILE A 271 8.74 5.11 -6.20
N GLY A 272 9.48 4.34 -5.40
CA GLY A 272 8.95 3.34 -4.46
C GLY A 272 9.30 3.73 -3.02
N GLU A 273 9.05 4.98 -2.66
CA GLU A 273 9.41 5.58 -1.37
C GLU A 273 8.82 4.81 -0.19
N ASP A 274 7.63 4.27 -0.35
CA ASP A 274 6.87 3.53 0.66
C ASP A 274 7.48 2.14 0.97
N MET A 275 8.01 1.47 -0.04
CA MET A 275 8.76 0.22 0.15
C MET A 275 10.19 0.52 0.63
N GLU A 276 10.84 1.51 0.05
CA GLU A 276 12.24 1.83 0.34
C GLU A 276 12.46 2.19 1.81
N ILE A 277 11.59 3.06 2.37
CA ILE A 277 11.72 3.47 3.79
C ILE A 277 11.55 2.28 4.73
N VAL A 278 10.61 1.37 4.46
CA VAL A 278 10.35 0.19 5.28
C VAL A 278 11.54 -0.79 5.21
N VAL A 279 12.07 -1.05 4.02
CA VAL A 279 13.25 -1.92 3.84
C VAL A 279 14.48 -1.33 4.54
N ARG A 280 14.69 -0.02 4.46
CA ARG A 280 15.79 0.68 5.12
C ARG A 280 15.64 0.68 6.64
N LEU A 281 14.43 0.81 7.18
CA LEU A 281 14.17 0.63 8.60
C LEU A 281 14.51 -0.80 9.06
N HIS A 282 14.09 -1.83 8.34
CA HIS A 282 14.50 -3.21 8.62
C HIS A 282 16.03 -3.36 8.63
N GLN A 283 16.70 -2.82 7.60
CA GLN A 283 18.15 -2.87 7.48
C GLN A 283 18.84 -2.18 8.67
N TYR A 284 18.41 -0.98 8.99
CA TYR A 284 18.98 -0.18 10.07
C TYR A 284 18.79 -0.85 11.43
N MET A 285 17.57 -1.22 11.78
CA MET A 285 17.25 -1.81 13.08
C MET A 285 18.01 -3.12 13.33
N ARG A 286 18.10 -4.00 12.31
CA ARG A 286 18.83 -5.25 12.44
C ARG A 286 20.35 -5.05 12.44
N ALA A 287 20.86 -4.12 11.65
CA ALA A 287 22.30 -3.78 11.64
C ALA A 287 22.78 -3.28 13.02
N HIS A 288 21.91 -2.58 13.76
CA HIS A 288 22.20 -2.04 15.09
C HIS A 288 21.68 -2.92 16.23
N HIS A 289 21.24 -4.16 15.94
CA HIS A 289 20.70 -5.11 16.93
C HIS A 289 19.56 -4.55 17.80
N ARG A 290 18.79 -3.61 17.26
CA ARG A 290 17.63 -3.02 17.96
C ARG A 290 16.41 -3.94 17.87
N ARG A 291 15.66 -4.03 18.94
CA ARG A 291 14.32 -4.64 18.93
C ARG A 291 13.36 -3.70 18.19
N TYR A 292 12.58 -4.25 17.29
CA TYR A 292 11.60 -3.48 16.53
C TYR A 292 10.51 -4.38 15.96
N LYS A 293 9.36 -3.80 15.68
CA LYS A 293 8.26 -4.43 14.96
C LYS A 293 7.71 -3.53 13.88
N ILE A 294 7.44 -4.13 12.72
CA ILE A 294 6.69 -3.54 11.62
C ILE A 294 5.46 -4.42 11.44
N ILE A 295 4.30 -3.87 11.74
CA ILE A 295 3.04 -4.62 11.85
C ILE A 295 2.01 -4.17 10.83
N PHE A 296 1.03 -5.02 10.59
CA PHE A 296 -0.13 -4.72 9.78
C PHE A 296 -1.42 -4.83 10.62
N CYS A 297 -2.25 -3.79 10.56
CA CYS A 297 -3.52 -3.65 11.27
C CYS A 297 -4.65 -3.72 10.24
N GLU A 298 -5.31 -4.87 10.13
CA GLU A 298 -6.30 -5.15 9.10
C GLU A 298 -7.66 -4.47 9.33
N ASP A 299 -7.87 -3.86 10.48
CA ASP A 299 -9.11 -3.14 10.84
C ASP A 299 -8.99 -1.60 10.79
N ALA A 300 -7.79 -1.09 10.70
CA ALA A 300 -7.54 0.33 10.43
C ALA A 300 -7.63 0.59 8.93
N VAL A 301 -8.72 1.21 8.47
CA VAL A 301 -9.05 1.27 7.05
C VAL A 301 -8.89 2.66 6.47
N CYS A 302 -8.28 2.68 5.30
CA CYS A 302 -8.19 3.81 4.39
C CYS A 302 -8.85 3.45 3.04
N TRP A 303 -9.64 4.35 2.51
CA TRP A 303 -10.32 4.25 1.23
C TRP A 303 -9.60 5.14 0.21
N THR A 304 -9.21 4.55 -0.91
CA THR A 304 -8.58 5.28 -2.02
C THR A 304 -9.26 4.97 -3.34
N GLN A 305 -9.22 5.90 -4.27
CA GLN A 305 -9.77 5.68 -5.58
C GLN A 305 -8.88 4.76 -6.42
N GLY A 306 -9.43 3.67 -6.90
CA GLY A 306 -8.74 2.77 -7.83
C GLY A 306 -8.72 3.32 -9.25
N PRO A 307 -7.71 2.96 -10.06
CA PRO A 307 -7.68 3.26 -11.48
C PRO A 307 -8.95 2.79 -12.20
N MET A 308 -9.49 3.64 -13.09
CA MET A 308 -10.75 3.38 -13.81
C MET A 308 -10.56 2.98 -15.28
N SER A 309 -9.32 3.01 -15.77
CA SER A 309 -8.97 2.63 -17.14
C SER A 309 -7.76 1.72 -17.20
N ALA A 310 -7.62 0.95 -18.28
CA ALA A 310 -6.42 0.14 -18.51
C ALA A 310 -5.14 1.00 -18.62
N GLY A 311 -5.25 2.24 -19.11
CA GLY A 311 -4.14 3.20 -19.17
C GLY A 311 -3.64 3.62 -17.79
N ASP A 312 -4.57 3.89 -16.86
CA ASP A 312 -4.22 4.25 -15.48
C ASP A 312 -3.61 3.06 -14.74
N ILE A 313 -4.16 1.85 -14.93
CA ILE A 313 -3.58 0.61 -14.39
C ILE A 313 -2.16 0.41 -14.92
N ARG A 314 -1.96 0.56 -16.25
CA ARG A 314 -0.62 0.45 -16.86
C ARG A 314 0.38 1.39 -16.20
N SER A 315 -0.01 2.66 -16.01
CA SER A 315 0.82 3.65 -15.35
C SER A 315 1.15 3.26 -13.91
N GLN A 316 0.15 2.80 -13.13
CA GLN A 316 0.30 2.38 -11.75
C GLN A 316 1.19 1.13 -11.62
N ARG A 317 0.92 0.05 -12.39
CA ARG A 317 1.66 -1.22 -12.30
C ARG A 317 3.11 -1.09 -12.75
N ARG A 318 3.34 -0.31 -13.78
CA ARG A 318 4.68 0.03 -14.25
C ARG A 318 5.46 0.77 -13.16
N ARG A 319 4.86 1.76 -12.51
CA ARG A 319 5.46 2.50 -11.39
C ARG A 319 5.79 1.57 -10.22
N TRP A 320 4.86 0.70 -9.82
CA TRP A 320 5.09 -0.26 -8.73
C TRP A 320 6.23 -1.23 -9.04
N GLN A 321 6.30 -1.72 -10.27
CA GLN A 321 7.36 -2.64 -10.68
C GLN A 321 8.73 -1.97 -10.72
N ILE A 322 8.79 -0.69 -11.14
CA ILE A 322 10.01 0.11 -11.11
C ILE A 322 10.45 0.37 -9.66
N GLY A 323 9.53 0.74 -8.78
CA GLY A 323 9.80 0.97 -7.36
C GLY A 323 10.32 -0.29 -6.66
N LEU A 324 9.72 -1.46 -6.96
CA LEU A 324 10.20 -2.75 -6.49
C LEU A 324 11.65 -3.01 -6.92
N LEU A 325 11.93 -2.90 -8.23
CA LEU A 325 13.26 -3.12 -8.78
C LEU A 325 14.29 -2.16 -8.18
N ASP A 326 13.95 -0.87 -8.09
CA ASP A 326 14.82 0.17 -7.52
C ASP A 326 15.18 -0.11 -6.05
N THR A 327 14.18 -0.50 -5.26
CA THR A 327 14.38 -0.85 -3.85
C THR A 327 15.24 -2.11 -3.69
N LEU A 328 14.98 -3.16 -4.45
CA LEU A 328 15.74 -4.40 -4.38
C LEU A 328 17.20 -4.20 -4.80
N LEU A 329 17.45 -3.40 -5.84
CA LEU A 329 18.81 -3.05 -6.28
C LEU A 329 19.55 -2.19 -5.25
N SER A 330 18.87 -1.23 -4.63
CA SER A 330 19.44 -0.36 -3.61
C SER A 330 19.82 -1.10 -2.33
N HIS A 331 19.09 -2.19 -2.02
CA HIS A 331 19.27 -2.99 -0.81
C HIS A 331 19.73 -4.43 -1.09
N LYS A 332 20.49 -4.66 -2.16
CA LYS A 332 20.97 -6.00 -2.56
C LYS A 332 21.77 -6.73 -1.48
N SER A 333 22.41 -6.00 -0.55
CA SER A 333 23.16 -6.57 0.58
C SER A 333 22.29 -7.35 1.59
N LEU A 334 20.95 -7.20 1.52
CA LEU A 334 20.04 -7.98 2.34
C LEU A 334 19.76 -9.38 1.76
N LEU A 335 20.00 -9.57 0.45
CA LEU A 335 19.65 -10.82 -0.24
C LEU A 335 20.44 -12.00 0.33
N LEU A 336 19.70 -13.03 0.79
CA LEU A 336 20.23 -14.27 1.39
C LEU A 336 21.18 -14.03 2.56
N ASN A 337 21.10 -12.88 3.22
CA ASN A 337 21.98 -12.53 4.33
C ASN A 337 21.33 -12.84 5.70
N PRO A 338 21.87 -13.82 6.46
CA PRO A 338 21.33 -14.26 7.74
C PRO A 338 21.28 -13.16 8.82
N ARG A 339 22.18 -12.16 8.73
CA ARG A 339 22.19 -10.99 9.64
C ARG A 339 20.85 -10.28 9.68
N TYR A 340 20.09 -10.33 8.59
CA TYR A 340 18.78 -9.69 8.47
C TYR A 340 17.61 -10.66 8.72
N GLY A 341 17.88 -11.90 9.22
CA GLY A 341 16.88 -12.88 9.62
C GLY A 341 15.83 -13.14 8.54
N THR A 342 14.54 -13.18 8.91
CA THR A 342 13.42 -13.44 8.00
C THR A 342 13.33 -12.44 6.83
N VAL A 343 13.75 -11.20 7.02
CA VAL A 343 13.79 -10.19 5.94
C VAL A 343 14.79 -10.60 4.87
N GLY A 344 16.04 -10.93 5.27
CA GLY A 344 17.11 -11.30 4.33
C GLY A 344 16.94 -12.69 3.74
N LEU A 345 16.44 -13.66 4.53
CA LEU A 345 16.36 -15.06 4.12
C LEU A 345 15.04 -15.44 3.44
N MET A 346 13.96 -14.69 3.65
CA MET A 346 12.64 -15.00 3.10
C MET A 346 12.04 -13.87 2.28
N ALA A 347 11.84 -12.68 2.88
CA ALA A 347 11.09 -11.62 2.22
C ALA A 347 11.82 -11.02 1.01
N ILE A 348 13.11 -10.72 1.12
CA ILE A 348 13.90 -10.20 -0.01
C ILE A 348 14.04 -11.25 -1.13
N PRO A 349 14.43 -12.51 -0.87
CA PRO A 349 14.44 -13.56 -1.91
C PRO A 349 13.08 -13.77 -2.58
N TYR A 350 11.99 -13.79 -1.80
CA TYR A 350 10.62 -13.88 -2.33
C TYR A 350 10.34 -12.74 -3.33
N ASN A 351 10.66 -11.50 -2.96
CA ASN A 351 10.43 -10.35 -3.83
C ASN A 351 11.30 -10.39 -5.09
N TRP A 352 12.54 -10.87 -5.01
CA TRP A 352 13.38 -11.09 -6.18
C TRP A 352 12.82 -12.16 -7.11
N VAL A 353 12.52 -13.34 -6.58
CA VAL A 353 12.15 -14.51 -7.37
C VAL A 353 10.72 -14.42 -7.89
N PHE A 354 9.75 -14.13 -7.01
CA PHE A 354 8.33 -14.23 -7.35
C PHE A 354 7.70 -12.90 -7.74
N GLU A 355 8.09 -11.79 -7.09
CA GLU A 355 7.51 -10.51 -7.43
C GLU A 355 8.24 -9.83 -8.60
N LEU A 356 9.55 -9.90 -8.68
CA LEU A 356 10.30 -9.27 -9.77
C LEU A 356 10.43 -10.21 -10.98
N PHE A 357 11.11 -11.36 -10.80
CA PHE A 357 11.33 -12.31 -11.90
C PHE A 357 10.07 -13.07 -12.30
N GLY A 358 9.08 -13.20 -11.42
CA GLY A 358 7.80 -13.83 -11.73
C GLY A 358 7.13 -13.22 -12.96
N ALA A 359 7.15 -11.89 -13.11
CA ALA A 359 6.61 -11.23 -14.31
C ALA A 359 7.33 -11.64 -15.61
N VAL A 360 8.65 -11.91 -15.52
CA VAL A 360 9.44 -12.39 -16.68
C VAL A 360 9.11 -13.84 -16.99
N VAL A 361 9.04 -14.71 -15.97
CA VAL A 361 8.70 -16.14 -16.12
C VAL A 361 7.31 -16.30 -16.72
N GLU A 362 6.31 -15.57 -16.21
CA GLU A 362 4.96 -15.56 -16.73
C GLU A 362 4.89 -15.09 -18.20
N ALA A 363 5.57 -13.98 -18.51
CA ALA A 363 5.61 -13.46 -19.89
C ALA A 363 6.26 -14.45 -20.87
N LEU A 364 7.35 -15.11 -20.47
CA LEU A 364 7.97 -16.16 -21.26
C LEU A 364 7.04 -17.37 -21.42
N GLY A 365 6.30 -17.73 -20.37
CA GLY A 365 5.30 -18.80 -20.42
C GLY A 365 4.22 -18.53 -21.46
N TYR A 366 3.73 -17.28 -21.56
CA TYR A 366 2.73 -16.89 -22.58
C TYR A 366 3.25 -17.00 -24.03
N VAL A 367 4.56 -17.02 -24.24
CA VAL A 367 5.16 -17.19 -25.57
C VAL A 367 5.55 -18.65 -25.81
N ILE A 368 6.23 -19.28 -24.86
CA ILE A 368 6.83 -20.61 -25.05
C ILE A 368 5.78 -21.71 -25.04
N ILE A 369 4.71 -21.59 -24.23
CA ILE A 369 3.67 -22.63 -24.16
C ILE A 369 2.91 -22.74 -25.49
N PRO A 370 2.36 -21.65 -26.10
CA PRO A 370 1.76 -21.75 -27.43
C PRO A 370 2.74 -22.21 -28.51
N PHE A 371 4.00 -21.76 -28.45
CA PHE A 371 5.02 -22.22 -29.37
C PHE A 371 5.28 -23.74 -29.25
N SER A 372 5.35 -24.26 -28.01
CA SER A 372 5.48 -25.69 -27.74
C SER A 372 4.29 -26.50 -28.30
N LEU A 373 3.09 -25.94 -28.27
CA LEU A 373 1.88 -26.54 -28.83
C LEU A 373 2.00 -26.65 -30.38
N ILE A 374 2.41 -25.57 -31.04
CA ILE A 374 2.58 -25.51 -32.49
C ILE A 374 3.65 -26.52 -32.96
N MET A 375 4.71 -26.67 -32.18
CA MET A 375 5.81 -27.61 -32.49
C MET A 375 5.49 -29.06 -32.15
N GLY A 376 4.29 -29.36 -31.60
CA GLY A 376 3.90 -30.73 -31.22
C GLY A 376 4.70 -31.30 -30.02
N GLU A 377 5.40 -30.45 -29.28
CA GLU A 377 6.26 -30.83 -28.15
C GLU A 377 5.53 -30.70 -26.77
N LEU A 378 4.30 -30.19 -26.76
CA LEU A 378 3.51 -30.05 -25.56
C LEU A 378 2.71 -31.32 -25.26
N ASN A 379 2.94 -31.92 -24.10
CA ASN A 379 2.06 -32.96 -23.59
C ASN A 379 0.72 -32.35 -23.18
N MET A 380 -0.31 -32.50 -23.97
CA MET A 380 -1.63 -31.88 -23.76
C MET A 380 -2.29 -32.29 -22.45
N PHE A 381 -2.18 -33.55 -22.06
CA PHE A 381 -2.77 -34.04 -20.79
C PHE A 381 -2.10 -33.32 -19.60
N PHE A 382 -0.79 -33.24 -19.60
CA PHE A 382 -0.01 -32.57 -18.59
C PHE A 382 -0.30 -31.07 -18.55
N PHE A 383 -0.39 -30.41 -19.71
CA PHE A 383 -0.72 -29.00 -19.83
C PHE A 383 -2.10 -28.68 -19.26
N VAL A 384 -3.12 -29.48 -19.60
CA VAL A 384 -4.50 -29.28 -19.13
C VAL A 384 -4.55 -29.39 -17.59
N ILE A 385 -3.91 -30.43 -17.02
CA ILE A 385 -3.84 -30.56 -15.55
C ILE A 385 -3.14 -29.38 -14.91
N TYR A 386 -1.99 -28.98 -15.44
CA TYR A 386 -1.25 -27.82 -14.95
C TYR A 386 -2.09 -26.54 -15.01
N PHE A 387 -2.73 -26.27 -16.14
CA PHE A 387 -3.57 -25.10 -16.34
C PHE A 387 -4.76 -25.07 -15.37
N LEU A 388 -5.47 -26.19 -15.23
CA LEU A 388 -6.59 -26.32 -14.30
C LEU A 388 -6.12 -26.09 -12.85
N LEU A 389 -4.97 -26.67 -12.47
CA LEU A 389 -4.40 -26.48 -11.14
C LEU A 389 -4.03 -25.02 -10.88
N ALA A 390 -3.39 -24.35 -11.83
CA ALA A 390 -2.98 -22.95 -11.70
C ALA A 390 -4.20 -22.02 -11.57
N VAL A 391 -5.25 -22.24 -12.36
CA VAL A 391 -6.51 -21.51 -12.26
C VAL A 391 -7.20 -21.78 -10.93
N LEU A 392 -7.34 -23.04 -10.51
CA LEU A 392 -7.98 -23.46 -9.27
C LEU A 392 -7.30 -22.81 -8.05
N LEU A 393 -5.96 -22.86 -7.98
CA LEU A 393 -5.19 -22.24 -6.92
C LEU A 393 -5.38 -20.74 -6.87
N GLY A 394 -5.38 -20.06 -8.04
CA GLY A 394 -5.67 -18.64 -8.14
C GLY A 394 -7.07 -18.27 -7.63
N VAL A 395 -8.06 -19.09 -7.96
CA VAL A 395 -9.45 -18.94 -7.50
C VAL A 395 -9.55 -19.13 -5.98
N ILE A 396 -8.93 -20.17 -5.44
CA ILE A 396 -8.92 -20.44 -3.99
C ILE A 396 -8.36 -19.24 -3.22
N LEU A 397 -7.26 -18.65 -3.71
CA LEU A 397 -6.65 -17.49 -3.06
C LEU A 397 -7.55 -16.26 -3.09
N SER A 398 -8.17 -15.98 -4.22
CA SER A 398 -9.03 -14.81 -4.38
C SER A 398 -10.34 -14.96 -3.59
N ILE A 399 -10.97 -16.14 -3.63
CA ILE A 399 -12.18 -16.44 -2.82
C ILE A 399 -11.82 -16.47 -1.33
N GLY A 400 -10.70 -17.08 -0.94
CA GLY A 400 -10.23 -17.09 0.44
C GLY A 400 -10.03 -15.68 1.00
N SER A 401 -9.50 -14.75 0.19
CA SER A 401 -9.35 -13.35 0.58
C SER A 401 -10.70 -12.61 0.70
N LEU A 402 -11.69 -12.94 -0.17
CA LEU A 402 -13.06 -12.44 -0.04
C LEU A 402 -13.74 -12.95 1.24
N ILE A 403 -13.51 -14.22 1.61
CA ILE A 403 -14.01 -14.78 2.88
C ILE A 403 -13.37 -14.08 4.07
N LEU A 404 -12.05 -13.84 4.04
CA LEU A 404 -11.35 -13.07 5.08
C LEU A 404 -11.95 -11.67 5.24
N GLU A 405 -12.29 -11.01 4.12
CA GLU A 405 -12.96 -9.70 4.15
C GLU A 405 -14.30 -9.75 4.87
N GLN A 406 -15.13 -10.74 4.52
CA GLN A 406 -16.45 -10.93 5.15
C GLN A 406 -16.31 -11.19 6.65
N TYR A 407 -15.31 -11.95 7.04
CA TYR A 407 -15.03 -12.28 8.44
C TYR A 407 -14.58 -11.06 9.25
N THR A 408 -13.74 -10.20 8.67
CA THR A 408 -13.19 -9.02 9.37
C THR A 408 -14.24 -7.92 9.61
N ARG A 409 -15.29 -7.82 8.80
CA ARG A 409 -16.13 -6.62 8.77
C ARG A 409 -17.64 -6.81 8.87
N LYS A 410 -18.18 -7.99 9.20
CA LYS A 410 -19.65 -8.20 9.20
C LYS A 410 -20.31 -7.44 8.05
N SER A 411 -19.94 -7.82 6.89
CA SER A 411 -20.25 -7.38 5.52
C SER A 411 -21.24 -6.22 5.29
N ILE A 412 -20.74 -5.21 4.57
CA ILE A 412 -21.56 -4.18 3.88
C ILE A 412 -22.11 -4.74 2.55
N MET A 413 -21.49 -5.80 2.01
CA MET A 413 -21.87 -6.42 0.74
C MET A 413 -22.89 -7.53 0.94
N THR A 414 -23.91 -7.56 0.06
CA THR A 414 -24.90 -8.64 0.05
C THR A 414 -24.26 -9.94 -0.49
N ALA A 415 -24.88 -11.09 -0.18
CA ALA A 415 -24.44 -12.39 -0.70
C ALA A 415 -24.36 -12.42 -2.24
N LYS A 416 -25.28 -11.75 -2.95
CA LYS A 416 -25.29 -11.62 -4.40
C LYS A 416 -24.06 -10.84 -4.92
N GLN A 417 -23.67 -9.77 -4.22
CA GLN A 417 -22.48 -8.98 -4.57
C GLN A 417 -21.18 -9.77 -4.32
N CYS A 418 -21.11 -10.52 -3.21
CA CYS A 418 -19.99 -11.41 -2.93
C CYS A 418 -19.85 -12.52 -3.98
N LEU A 419 -20.96 -13.14 -4.37
CA LEU A 419 -20.98 -14.15 -5.42
C LEU A 419 -20.52 -13.56 -6.78
N SER A 420 -20.96 -12.33 -7.10
CA SER A 420 -20.49 -11.62 -8.28
C SER A 420 -18.98 -11.39 -8.24
N LEU A 421 -18.41 -10.90 -7.12
CA LEU A 421 -16.95 -10.73 -7.00
C LEU A 421 -16.20 -12.06 -7.07
N SER A 422 -16.78 -13.14 -6.55
CA SER A 422 -16.21 -14.49 -6.70
C SER A 422 -16.14 -14.94 -8.17
N LEU A 423 -17.12 -14.56 -8.99
CA LEU A 423 -17.05 -14.79 -10.45
C LEU A 423 -15.90 -13.98 -11.06
N TYR A 424 -15.67 -12.73 -10.65
CA TYR A 424 -14.52 -11.94 -11.11
C TYR A 424 -13.19 -12.53 -10.64
N ALA A 425 -13.14 -13.18 -9.48
CA ALA A 425 -11.97 -13.94 -9.02
C ALA A 425 -11.59 -15.12 -9.95
N VAL A 426 -12.58 -15.70 -10.66
CA VAL A 426 -12.34 -16.67 -11.71
C VAL A 426 -11.91 -15.97 -13.00
N LEU A 427 -12.67 -14.97 -13.43
CA LEU A 427 -12.47 -14.26 -14.69
C LEU A 427 -11.12 -13.52 -14.77
N GLU A 428 -10.56 -13.06 -13.65
CA GLU A 428 -9.26 -12.38 -13.65
C GLU A 428 -8.11 -13.23 -14.24
N ASN A 429 -8.23 -14.56 -14.21
CA ASN A 429 -7.24 -15.48 -14.77
C ASN A 429 -7.23 -15.48 -16.31
N PHE A 430 -8.26 -14.90 -16.93
CA PHE A 430 -8.45 -14.87 -18.38
C PHE A 430 -8.39 -13.43 -18.90
N GLY A 431 -7.21 -12.97 -19.29
CA GLY A 431 -6.98 -11.63 -19.86
C GLY A 431 -6.45 -10.61 -18.88
N TYR A 432 -7.08 -10.41 -17.70
CA TYR A 432 -6.67 -9.36 -16.76
C TYR A 432 -5.25 -9.61 -16.18
N ARG A 433 -4.95 -10.79 -15.67
CA ARG A 433 -3.61 -11.14 -15.16
C ARG A 433 -2.54 -11.04 -16.24
N GLN A 434 -2.83 -11.51 -17.45
CA GLN A 434 -1.92 -11.40 -18.59
C GLN A 434 -1.61 -9.94 -18.91
N MET A 435 -2.62 -9.09 -18.93
CA MET A 435 -2.46 -7.64 -19.12
C MET A 435 -1.56 -7.02 -18.02
N ILE A 436 -1.77 -7.37 -16.75
CA ILE A 436 -0.94 -6.90 -15.62
C ILE A 436 0.51 -7.35 -15.78
N THR A 437 0.75 -8.62 -16.18
CA THR A 437 2.09 -9.15 -16.41
C THR A 437 2.82 -8.37 -17.50
N VAL A 438 2.15 -8.03 -18.61
CA VAL A 438 2.72 -7.18 -19.67
C VAL A 438 3.10 -5.78 -19.13
N PHE A 439 2.25 -5.17 -18.30
CA PHE A 439 2.54 -3.85 -17.73
C PHE A 439 3.72 -3.90 -16.73
N ARG A 440 3.82 -4.96 -15.96
CA ARG A 440 4.95 -5.21 -15.06
C ARG A 440 6.25 -5.40 -15.84
N LEU A 441 6.22 -6.21 -16.89
CA LEU A 441 7.37 -6.43 -17.78
C LEU A 441 7.83 -5.12 -18.44
N GLU A 442 6.89 -4.30 -18.92
CA GLU A 442 7.20 -2.97 -19.45
C GLU A 442 7.91 -2.10 -18.41
N GLY A 443 7.51 -2.18 -17.13
CA GLY A 443 8.19 -1.48 -16.04
C GLY A 443 9.65 -1.90 -15.89
N ILE A 444 9.94 -3.21 -15.95
CA ILE A 444 11.30 -3.73 -15.88
C ILE A 444 12.13 -3.26 -17.09
N LEU A 445 11.62 -3.42 -18.30
CA LEU A 445 12.33 -3.06 -19.54
C LEU A 445 12.62 -1.55 -19.65
N LYS A 446 11.67 -0.73 -19.16
CA LYS A 446 11.80 0.74 -19.20
C LYS A 446 12.38 1.35 -17.92
N TYR A 447 12.88 0.54 -16.98
CA TYR A 447 13.39 1.01 -15.68
C TYR A 447 14.33 2.20 -15.80
N ARG A 448 15.38 2.10 -16.62
CA ARG A 448 16.39 3.17 -16.77
C ARG A 448 15.79 4.50 -17.26
N LYS A 449 14.74 4.43 -18.10
CA LYS A 449 14.09 5.60 -18.70
C LYS A 449 13.10 6.25 -17.76
N LEU A 450 12.38 5.46 -16.96
CA LEU A 450 11.19 5.92 -16.22
C LEU A 450 11.43 6.07 -14.71
N ARG A 451 12.56 5.62 -14.15
CA ARG A 451 12.80 5.65 -12.70
C ARG A 451 12.80 7.04 -12.04
N LYS A 452 12.80 8.10 -12.84
CA LYS A 452 12.75 9.49 -12.37
C LYS A 452 11.45 10.22 -12.74
N THR A 453 10.49 9.54 -13.37
CA THR A 453 9.27 10.18 -13.86
C THR A 453 8.04 9.65 -13.13
N TRP A 454 7.30 10.54 -12.47
CA TRP A 454 5.99 10.24 -11.92
C TRP A 454 4.94 10.25 -13.05
N GLY A 455 4.22 9.14 -13.22
CA GLY A 455 3.12 9.08 -14.19
C GLY A 455 1.90 9.84 -13.67
N LYS A 456 1.19 10.55 -14.57
CA LYS A 456 -0.10 11.19 -14.24
C LYS A 456 -1.22 10.13 -14.25
N ILE A 457 -2.01 10.06 -13.19
CA ILE A 457 -3.23 9.25 -13.08
C ILE A 457 -4.39 10.24 -12.94
N LYS A 458 -5.43 10.11 -13.78
CA LYS A 458 -6.65 10.92 -13.63
C LYS A 458 -7.43 10.40 -12.42
N ARG A 459 -7.79 11.31 -11.52
CA ARG A 459 -8.60 11.04 -10.33
C ARG A 459 -9.95 11.73 -10.46
N LYS A 460 -11.00 11.14 -9.89
CA LYS A 460 -12.32 11.76 -9.73
C LYS A 460 -12.58 11.92 -8.25
N GLU A 461 -13.51 12.78 -7.91
CA GLU A 461 -13.99 12.94 -6.55
C GLU A 461 -14.60 11.62 -6.03
N ILE A 462 -14.30 11.24 -4.78
CA ILE A 462 -15.01 10.13 -4.13
C ILE A 462 -16.42 10.64 -3.86
N GLU A 463 -17.43 10.03 -4.50
CA GLU A 463 -18.84 10.40 -4.33
C GLU A 463 -19.20 10.39 -2.83
N GLN A 464 -19.73 11.51 -2.36
CA GLN A 464 -20.19 11.73 -0.99
C GLN A 464 -21.53 11.05 -0.73
#